data_fdb8edf8d0b5862ea2bcdaa57ecfd6c7
#
_entry.id   fdb8edf8d0b5862ea2bcdaa57ecfd6c7
#
_cell.length_a   1.000
_cell.length_b   1.000
_cell.length_c   1.000
_cell.angle_alpha   90.00
_cell.angle_beta   90.00
_cell.angle_gamma   90.00
#
_symmetry.space_group_name_H-M   'P 1'
#
loop_
_entity.id
_entity.type
_entity.pdbx_description
1 polymer ?
#
loop_
_entity_poly.entity_id
_entity_poly.type
_entity_poly.pdbx_seq_one_letter_code
_entity_poly.pdbx_strand_id
1 'polypeptide(L)'
;MNPFHSRWTLHCAQGVTLAAALVTAPLLARAQASAEEQAVASVVEKLRVAMVDPDQATLTSLTSPLLSYGHSGGKVDTQASFIGALMDKSSDFVSISLSDQTISISGNVAVVRHTLAGATNDRGTPGNVTIKVLTIWQKDGGQWRLLARQAVRPA
;
A
#
# COMPACT_ATOMS: atom_id res chain seq x y z
N MET A 1 24.78 -11.87 -87.09
CA MET A 1 24.64 -13.03 -86.23
C MET A 1 24.57 -12.49 -84.83
N ASN A 2 23.41 -12.63 -84.21
CA ASN A 2 23.07 -12.00 -82.90
C ASN A 2 23.64 -12.74 -81.71
N PRO A 3 23.99 -12.03 -80.60
CA PRO A 3 24.01 -12.58 -79.29
C PRO A 3 22.84 -12.06 -78.46
N PHE A 4 22.20 -12.99 -77.79
CA PHE A 4 21.11 -12.80 -76.85
C PHE A 4 21.59 -12.15 -75.54
N HIS A 5 20.98 -11.03 -75.17
CA HIS A 5 21.13 -10.44 -73.84
C HIS A 5 20.10 -11.07 -72.87
N SER A 6 20.58 -11.84 -71.95
CA SER A 6 19.82 -12.29 -70.79
C SER A 6 19.83 -11.25 -69.69
N ARG A 7 18.69 -10.61 -69.41
CA ARG A 7 18.51 -9.70 -68.30
C ARG A 7 18.09 -10.49 -67.07
N TRP A 8 18.93 -10.50 -66.05
CA TRP A 8 18.58 -11.05 -64.72
C TRP A 8 17.93 -9.93 -63.92
N THR A 9 16.66 -10.12 -63.59
CA THR A 9 15.93 -9.27 -62.64
C THR A 9 16.19 -9.77 -61.23
N LEU A 10 16.86 -8.97 -60.42
CA LEU A 10 16.98 -9.17 -58.96
C LEU A 10 15.61 -8.86 -58.32
N HIS A 11 15.00 -9.83 -57.72
CA HIS A 11 13.89 -9.63 -56.82
C HIS A 11 14.43 -9.32 -55.43
N CYS A 12 14.30 -8.07 -54.98
CA CYS A 12 14.49 -7.69 -53.60
C CYS A 12 13.36 -8.30 -52.75
N ALA A 13 13.67 -9.33 -51.99
CA ALA A 13 12.82 -9.78 -50.89
C ALA A 13 12.92 -8.77 -49.75
N GLN A 14 11.93 -7.90 -49.63
CA GLN A 14 11.75 -7.09 -48.40
C GLN A 14 11.20 -7.96 -47.29
N GLY A 15 12.05 -8.22 -46.30
CA GLY A 15 11.71 -8.96 -45.10
C GLY A 15 10.75 -8.17 -44.23
N VAL A 16 9.61 -8.79 -43.92
CA VAL A 16 8.66 -8.31 -42.94
C VAL A 16 9.23 -8.63 -41.54
N THR A 17 9.75 -7.61 -40.89
CA THR A 17 10.06 -7.67 -39.44
C THR A 17 9.33 -6.53 -38.76
N LEU A 18 8.07 -6.78 -38.36
CA LEU A 18 7.39 -5.93 -37.35
C LEU A 18 6.19 -6.70 -36.81
N ALA A 19 6.27 -7.23 -35.60
CA ALA A 19 5.16 -7.37 -34.66
C ALA A 19 5.51 -8.21 -33.41
N ALA A 20 6.50 -7.81 -32.63
CA ALA A 20 6.73 -8.45 -31.33
C ALA A 20 6.76 -7.46 -30.12
N ALA A 21 6.55 -6.16 -30.35
CA ALA A 21 6.77 -5.15 -29.30
C ALA A 21 5.52 -4.72 -28.52
N LEU A 22 4.31 -5.15 -28.86
CA LEU A 22 3.06 -4.59 -28.33
C LEU A 22 2.38 -5.39 -27.21
N VAL A 23 2.86 -6.60 -26.85
CA VAL A 23 2.17 -7.47 -25.86
C VAL A 23 2.83 -7.42 -24.48
N THR A 24 4.03 -6.90 -24.32
CA THR A 24 4.78 -6.94 -23.07
C THR A 24 4.43 -5.81 -22.10
N ALA A 25 4.00 -4.66 -22.57
CA ALA A 25 3.72 -3.48 -21.75
C ALA A 25 2.59 -3.68 -20.71
N PRO A 26 1.43 -4.29 -21.04
CA PRO A 26 0.37 -4.48 -20.05
C PRO A 26 0.72 -5.53 -18.98
N LEU A 27 1.53 -6.54 -19.30
CA LEU A 27 1.99 -7.52 -18.32
C LEU A 27 2.97 -6.93 -17.30
N LEU A 28 3.89 -6.08 -17.76
CA LEU A 28 4.82 -5.37 -16.88
C LEU A 28 4.10 -4.38 -15.96
N ALA A 29 3.14 -3.62 -16.48
CA ALA A 29 2.33 -2.70 -15.68
C ALA A 29 1.50 -3.42 -14.61
N ARG A 30 0.94 -4.59 -14.90
CA ARG A 30 0.19 -5.40 -13.95
C ARG A 30 1.10 -6.03 -12.89
N ALA A 31 2.29 -6.50 -13.26
CA ALA A 31 3.28 -7.00 -12.31
C ALA A 31 3.77 -5.91 -11.38
N GLN A 32 3.98 -4.70 -11.88
CA GLN A 32 4.36 -3.52 -11.08
C GLN A 32 3.26 -3.13 -10.08
N ALA A 33 1.99 -3.08 -10.50
CA ALA A 33 0.85 -2.81 -9.61
C ALA A 33 0.76 -3.85 -8.49
N SER A 34 0.90 -5.15 -8.81
CA SER A 34 0.92 -6.23 -7.82
C SER A 34 2.08 -6.09 -6.82
N ALA A 35 3.28 -5.71 -7.26
CA ALA A 35 4.43 -5.50 -6.39
C ALA A 35 4.23 -4.31 -5.43
N GLU A 36 3.64 -3.23 -5.90
CA GLU A 36 3.32 -2.07 -5.06
C GLU A 36 2.21 -2.39 -4.04
N GLU A 37 1.17 -3.14 -4.43
CA GLU A 37 0.14 -3.62 -3.49
C GLU A 37 0.73 -4.49 -2.38
N GLN A 38 1.67 -5.39 -2.71
CA GLN A 38 2.39 -6.20 -1.74
C GLN A 38 3.26 -5.35 -0.80
N ALA A 39 3.92 -4.31 -1.32
CA ALA A 39 4.70 -3.37 -0.52
C ALA A 39 3.80 -2.61 0.48
N VAL A 40 2.62 -2.14 0.05
CA VAL A 40 1.63 -1.51 0.92
C VAL A 40 1.10 -2.49 1.97
N ALA A 41 0.74 -3.72 1.58
CA ALA A 41 0.30 -4.75 2.53
C ALA A 41 1.36 -5.02 3.61
N SER A 42 2.64 -5.05 3.23
CA SER A 42 3.75 -5.23 4.16
C SER A 42 3.88 -4.10 5.18
N VAL A 43 3.72 -2.83 4.78
CA VAL A 43 3.80 -1.72 5.73
C VAL A 43 2.55 -1.61 6.61
N VAL A 44 1.37 -2.01 6.11
CA VAL A 44 0.15 -2.16 6.93
C VAL A 44 0.37 -3.19 8.04
N GLU A 45 0.94 -4.35 7.69
CA GLU A 45 1.24 -5.39 8.69
C GLU A 45 2.32 -4.95 9.69
N LYS A 46 3.36 -4.26 9.24
CA LYS A 46 4.38 -3.69 10.14
C LYS A 46 3.77 -2.69 11.13
N LEU A 47 2.84 -1.85 10.66
CA LEU A 47 2.12 -0.92 11.54
C LEU A 47 1.27 -1.68 12.55
N ARG A 48 0.54 -2.72 12.12
CA ARG A 48 -0.24 -3.58 13.01
C ARG A 48 0.63 -4.17 14.14
N VAL A 49 1.79 -4.71 13.79
CA VAL A 49 2.74 -5.27 14.77
C VAL A 49 3.23 -4.17 15.72
N ALA A 50 3.65 -3.02 15.19
CA ALA A 50 4.15 -1.91 15.98
C ALA A 50 3.08 -1.22 16.86
N MET A 51 1.80 -1.46 16.61
CA MET A 51 0.71 -1.01 17.50
C MET A 51 0.47 -1.98 18.66
N VAL A 52 0.82 -3.27 18.51
CA VAL A 52 0.70 -4.28 19.57
C VAL A 52 1.95 -4.32 20.44
N ASP A 53 3.12 -4.17 19.84
CA ASP A 53 4.42 -4.07 20.52
C ASP A 53 5.07 -2.74 20.14
N PRO A 54 4.78 -1.66 20.87
CA PRO A 54 5.13 -0.31 20.45
C PRO A 54 6.64 -0.05 20.46
N ASP A 55 7.17 0.28 19.26
CA ASP A 55 8.51 0.82 19.06
C ASP A 55 8.43 2.19 18.42
N GLN A 56 8.90 3.22 19.12
CA GLN A 56 8.81 4.61 18.70
C GLN A 56 9.49 4.85 17.35
N ALA A 57 10.67 4.26 17.12
CA ALA A 57 11.41 4.46 15.88
C ALA A 57 10.65 3.87 14.68
N THR A 58 10.13 2.66 14.83
CA THR A 58 9.31 1.99 13.82
C THR A 58 8.02 2.78 13.54
N LEU A 59 7.27 3.17 14.58
CA LEU A 59 6.04 3.95 14.43
C LEU A 59 6.30 5.29 13.72
N THR A 60 7.40 5.98 14.06
CA THR A 60 7.80 7.23 13.41
C THR A 60 8.13 7.01 11.93
N SER A 61 8.82 5.92 11.59
CA SER A 61 9.20 5.61 10.21
C SER A 61 8.00 5.25 9.32
N LEU A 62 7.00 4.59 9.90
CA LEU A 62 5.79 4.13 9.20
C LEU A 62 4.71 5.20 9.05
N THR A 63 4.82 6.32 9.76
CA THR A 63 3.81 7.38 9.75
C THR A 63 4.38 8.69 9.21
N SER A 64 3.51 9.48 8.58
CA SER A 64 3.87 10.83 8.10
C SER A 64 3.94 11.82 9.26
N PRO A 65 4.86 12.80 9.25
CA PRO A 65 4.79 13.94 10.18
C PRO A 65 3.46 14.72 10.08
N LEU A 66 2.76 14.61 8.96
CA LEU A 66 1.46 15.22 8.71
C LEU A 66 0.29 14.27 9.00
N LEU A 67 0.51 13.20 9.78
CA LEU A 67 -0.52 12.21 10.08
C LEU A 67 -1.78 12.84 10.65
N SER A 68 -2.92 12.47 10.07
CA SER A 68 -4.27 12.69 10.61
C SER A 68 -4.89 11.34 10.98
N TYR A 69 -4.93 10.99 12.25
CA TYR A 69 -5.37 9.67 12.73
C TYR A 69 -6.74 9.76 13.40
N GLY A 70 -7.81 9.56 12.62
CA GLY A 70 -9.19 9.62 13.08
C GLY A 70 -9.64 8.34 13.79
N HIS A 71 -10.17 8.49 15.00
CA HIS A 71 -10.77 7.42 15.81
C HIS A 71 -12.27 7.26 15.54
N SER A 72 -12.82 6.10 15.86
CA SER A 72 -14.26 5.82 15.67
C SER A 72 -15.17 6.63 16.61
N GLY A 73 -14.61 7.27 17.63
CA GLY A 73 -15.30 8.20 18.52
C GLY A 73 -15.17 9.69 18.11
N GLY A 74 -14.57 9.98 16.94
CA GLY A 74 -14.43 11.35 16.43
C GLY A 74 -13.15 12.08 16.86
N LYS A 75 -12.37 11.56 17.81
CA LYS A 75 -11.06 12.11 18.15
C LYS A 75 -10.12 11.99 16.95
N VAL A 76 -9.27 12.99 16.74
CA VAL A 76 -8.19 12.97 15.74
C VAL A 76 -6.85 13.21 16.43
N ASP A 77 -5.90 12.31 16.19
CA ASP A 77 -4.54 12.42 16.67
C ASP A 77 -3.58 12.84 15.56
N THR A 78 -2.56 13.58 15.94
CA THR A 78 -1.34 13.81 15.14
C THR A 78 -0.41 12.60 15.25
N GLN A 79 0.70 12.58 14.47
CA GLN A 79 1.75 11.55 14.62
C GLN A 79 2.23 11.47 16.08
N ALA A 80 2.55 12.62 16.67
CA ALA A 80 3.10 12.67 18.03
C ALA A 80 2.11 12.15 19.08
N SER A 81 0.82 12.54 19.01
CA SER A 81 -0.18 12.08 19.99
C SER A 81 -0.56 10.61 19.77
N PHE A 82 -0.58 10.12 18.52
CA PHE A 82 -0.80 8.71 18.21
C PHE A 82 0.32 7.83 18.79
N ILE A 83 1.59 8.18 18.52
CA ILE A 83 2.75 7.43 19.03
C ILE A 83 2.79 7.53 20.56
N GLY A 84 2.61 8.72 21.13
CA GLY A 84 2.61 8.92 22.56
C GLY A 84 1.60 8.05 23.29
N ALA A 85 0.38 7.94 22.76
CA ALA A 85 -0.68 7.14 23.35
C ALA A 85 -0.39 5.62 23.34
N LEU A 86 0.38 5.13 22.37
CA LEU A 86 0.85 3.74 22.35
C LEU A 86 2.00 3.53 23.36
N MET A 87 2.94 4.48 23.40
CA MET A 87 4.12 4.39 24.28
C MET A 87 3.76 4.47 25.75
N ASP A 88 2.77 5.31 26.13
CA ASP A 88 2.33 5.50 27.52
C ASP A 88 1.17 4.58 27.90
N LYS A 89 0.75 3.69 26.98
CA LYS A 89 -0.35 2.73 27.17
C LYS A 89 -1.71 3.35 27.47
N SER A 90 -1.89 4.64 27.16
CA SER A 90 -3.24 5.23 27.15
C SER A 90 -4.10 4.67 26.00
N SER A 91 -3.45 4.10 24.99
CA SER A 91 -4.02 3.19 23.99
C SER A 91 -3.11 1.95 23.94
N ASP A 92 -3.59 0.82 24.44
CA ASP A 92 -2.80 -0.42 24.60
C ASP A 92 -3.52 -1.57 23.89
N PHE A 93 -2.99 -2.00 22.73
CA PHE A 93 -3.49 -3.15 22.01
C PHE A 93 -2.79 -4.43 22.49
N VAL A 94 -3.54 -5.33 23.11
CA VAL A 94 -3.06 -6.69 23.44
C VAL A 94 -2.97 -7.56 22.20
N SER A 95 -3.91 -7.38 21.27
CA SER A 95 -3.92 -8.08 19.99
C SER A 95 -4.64 -7.25 18.94
N ILE A 96 -4.22 -7.40 17.67
CA ILE A 96 -4.93 -6.86 16.50
C ILE A 96 -4.99 -7.94 15.43
N SER A 97 -6.18 -8.17 14.87
CA SER A 97 -6.40 -8.91 13.64
C SER A 97 -6.98 -7.99 12.57
N LEU A 98 -6.53 -8.15 11.32
CA LEU A 98 -7.06 -7.45 10.16
C LEU A 98 -7.75 -8.45 9.23
N SER A 99 -8.96 -8.12 8.77
CA SER A 99 -9.72 -8.91 7.80
C SER A 99 -10.34 -8.02 6.73
N ASP A 100 -10.81 -8.65 5.65
CA ASP A 100 -11.45 -7.97 4.50
C ASP A 100 -10.58 -6.86 3.89
N GLN A 101 -9.25 -7.04 3.89
CA GLN A 101 -8.35 -6.01 3.41
C GLN A 101 -8.43 -5.84 1.90
N THR A 102 -8.60 -4.60 1.47
CA THR A 102 -8.50 -4.18 0.07
C THR A 102 -7.47 -3.07 -0.07
N ILE A 103 -6.72 -3.09 -1.16
CA ILE A 103 -5.69 -2.10 -1.48
C ILE A 103 -5.95 -1.60 -2.90
N SER A 104 -5.94 -0.28 -3.07
CA SER A 104 -6.03 0.36 -4.39
C SER A 104 -4.96 1.44 -4.48
N ILE A 105 -4.19 1.47 -5.57
CA ILE A 105 -3.06 2.39 -5.74
C ILE A 105 -3.35 3.36 -6.89
N SER A 106 -3.07 4.65 -6.65
CA SER A 106 -3.13 5.72 -7.63
C SER A 106 -1.86 6.57 -7.52
N GLY A 107 -0.91 6.37 -8.43
CA GLY A 107 0.37 7.03 -8.40
C GLY A 107 1.15 6.75 -7.11
N ASN A 108 1.42 7.77 -6.32
CA ASN A 108 2.11 7.67 -5.04
C ASN A 108 1.16 7.59 -3.83
N VAL A 109 -0.12 7.30 -4.04
CA VAL A 109 -1.13 7.18 -2.98
C VAL A 109 -1.74 5.79 -3.02
N ALA A 110 -1.85 5.15 -1.85
CA ALA A 110 -2.58 3.92 -1.66
C ALA A 110 -3.76 4.14 -0.70
N VAL A 111 -4.92 3.63 -1.09
CA VAL A 111 -6.13 3.58 -0.27
C VAL A 111 -6.28 2.14 0.22
N VAL A 112 -6.28 1.96 1.54
CA VAL A 112 -6.44 0.64 2.16
C VAL A 112 -7.69 0.66 3.04
N ARG A 113 -8.51 -0.38 2.92
CA ARG A 113 -9.66 -0.62 3.81
C ARG A 113 -9.52 -1.99 4.44
N HIS A 114 -9.89 -2.11 5.70
CA HIS A 114 -9.97 -3.38 6.41
C HIS A 114 -10.92 -3.30 7.60
N THR A 115 -11.28 -4.45 8.13
CA THR A 115 -11.84 -4.59 9.47
C THR A 115 -10.69 -4.80 10.44
N LEU A 116 -10.63 -4.01 11.51
CA LEU A 116 -9.73 -4.23 12.64
C LEU A 116 -10.56 -4.77 13.81
N ALA A 117 -10.17 -5.92 14.34
CA ALA A 117 -10.67 -6.46 15.60
C ALA A 117 -9.48 -6.70 16.53
N GLY A 118 -9.68 -6.46 17.83
CA GLY A 118 -8.59 -6.65 18.79
C GLY A 118 -9.04 -6.56 20.24
N ALA A 119 -8.19 -7.09 21.12
CA ALA A 119 -8.27 -6.87 22.55
C ALA A 119 -7.42 -5.67 22.93
N THR A 120 -7.89 -4.87 23.87
CA THR A 120 -7.20 -3.69 24.42
C THR A 120 -7.05 -3.79 25.93
N ASN A 121 -6.11 -3.01 26.47
CA ASN A 121 -5.90 -2.87 27.92
C ASN A 121 -5.57 -1.40 28.26
N ASP A 122 -6.37 -0.48 27.73
CA ASP A 122 -6.12 0.96 27.80
C ASP A 122 -6.04 1.44 29.25
N ARG A 123 -4.87 1.95 29.67
CA ARG A 123 -4.59 2.33 31.07
C ARG A 123 -4.87 1.22 32.08
N GLY A 124 -4.65 -0.06 31.69
CA GLY A 124 -4.93 -1.20 32.54
C GLY A 124 -6.40 -1.61 32.58
N THR A 125 -7.25 -1.05 31.70
CA THR A 125 -8.67 -1.45 31.60
C THR A 125 -8.84 -2.35 30.37
N PRO A 126 -9.14 -3.66 30.58
CA PRO A 126 -9.39 -4.59 29.46
C PRO A 126 -10.62 -4.20 28.65
N GLY A 127 -10.51 -4.35 27.33
CA GLY A 127 -11.59 -4.06 26.40
C GLY A 127 -11.43 -4.82 25.09
N ASN A 128 -12.43 -4.67 24.22
CA ASN A 128 -12.40 -5.19 22.86
C ASN A 128 -12.85 -4.12 21.89
N VAL A 129 -12.31 -4.15 20.68
CA VAL A 129 -12.64 -3.23 19.61
C VAL A 129 -12.91 -3.99 18.32
N THR A 130 -13.96 -3.58 17.60
CA THR A 130 -14.18 -3.97 16.19
C THR A 130 -14.61 -2.72 15.44
N ILE A 131 -13.86 -2.37 14.40
CA ILE A 131 -14.05 -1.14 13.63
C ILE A 131 -13.73 -1.38 12.14
N LYS A 132 -14.41 -0.63 11.27
CA LYS A 132 -14.04 -0.50 9.86
C LYS A 132 -13.07 0.67 9.72
N VAL A 133 -11.99 0.44 9.00
CA VAL A 133 -10.90 1.41 8.89
C VAL A 133 -10.61 1.72 7.44
N LEU A 134 -10.47 3.01 7.14
CA LEU A 134 -9.86 3.55 5.93
C LEU A 134 -8.49 4.12 6.30
N THR A 135 -7.45 3.75 5.55
CA THR A 135 -6.13 4.37 5.65
C THR A 135 -5.67 4.86 4.29
N ILE A 136 -5.01 6.01 4.29
CA ILE A 136 -4.34 6.60 3.13
C ILE A 136 -2.84 6.55 3.40
N TRP A 137 -2.14 5.89 2.50
CA TRP A 137 -0.69 5.79 2.52
C TRP A 137 -0.12 6.61 1.37
N GLN A 138 0.93 7.35 1.64
CA GLN A 138 1.65 8.15 0.66
C GLN A 138 3.07 7.61 0.51
N LYS A 139 3.51 7.45 -0.74
CA LYS A 139 4.89 7.08 -1.06
C LYS A 139 5.74 8.34 -1.14
N ASP A 140 6.68 8.46 -0.21
CA ASP A 140 7.62 9.57 -0.12
C ASP A 140 9.05 9.02 0.02
N GLY A 141 9.97 9.50 -0.80
CA GLY A 141 11.34 8.98 -0.84
C GLY A 141 11.43 7.46 -1.08
N GLY A 142 10.48 6.89 -1.82
CA GLY A 142 10.40 5.45 -2.09
C GLY A 142 9.76 4.62 -0.96
N GLN A 143 9.37 5.24 0.16
CA GLN A 143 8.77 4.57 1.32
C GLN A 143 7.28 4.91 1.47
N TRP A 144 6.45 3.90 1.75
CA TRP A 144 5.04 4.09 2.08
C TRP A 144 4.90 4.49 3.54
N ARG A 145 4.24 5.65 3.80
CA ARG A 145 3.94 6.16 5.14
C ARG A 145 2.46 6.43 5.29
N LEU A 146 1.91 6.13 6.45
CA LEU A 146 0.53 6.44 6.80
C LEU A 146 0.34 7.96 6.87
N LEU A 147 -0.48 8.52 6.00
CA LEU A 147 -0.81 9.94 5.96
C LEU A 147 -2.13 10.24 6.67
N ALA A 148 -3.13 9.39 6.47
CA ALA A 148 -4.43 9.58 7.11
C ALA A 148 -5.07 8.24 7.49
N ARG A 149 -5.88 8.26 8.54
CA ARG A 149 -6.74 7.16 8.96
C ARG A 149 -8.09 7.70 9.40
N GLN A 150 -9.15 6.98 9.09
CA GLN A 150 -10.46 7.17 9.71
C GLN A 150 -11.06 5.81 10.07
N ALA A 151 -11.47 5.67 11.31
CA ALA A 151 -12.22 4.52 11.77
C ALA A 151 -13.70 4.87 11.96
N VAL A 152 -14.56 3.87 11.77
CA VAL A 152 -15.98 3.94 12.09
C VAL A 152 -16.42 2.65 12.80
N ARG A 153 -17.42 2.75 13.66
CA ARG A 153 -18.05 1.55 14.24
C ARG A 153 -18.88 0.87 13.15
N PRO A 154 -18.91 -0.48 13.08
CA PRO A 154 -19.89 -1.16 12.26
C PRO A 154 -21.30 -0.78 12.70
N ALA A 155 -22.23 -0.73 11.73
CA ALA A 155 -23.64 -0.58 12.01
C ALA A 155 -24.19 -1.83 12.69
#